data_caa80bd07f544d08dc23d40341b6a5a8
#
_entry.id   caa80bd07f544d08dc23d40341b6a5a8
#
_cell.length_a   1.000
_cell.length_b   1.000
_cell.length_c   1.000
_cell.angle_alpha   90.00
_cell.angle_beta   90.00
_cell.angle_gamma   90.00
#
_symmetry.space_group_name_H-M   'P 1'
#
loop_
_entity.id
_entity.type
_entity.pdbx_description
1 polymer ?
#
loop_
_entity_poly.entity_id
_entity_poly.type
_entity_poly.pdbx_seq_one_letter_code
_entity_poly.pdbx_strand_id
1 'polypeptide(L)'
;MSTGARAAELLGARRADADPGQQLITVIRKGTQALQPLPASPDAFVWLRLYQAQMQALVPGGPDDPLWWTLRRPFRPLSYHAARAMLIRAGAALGGRWRLHDLRHTAAYRMARDPAMPLADVQWVLGHAHLSTTQLYTTAPEEDVIAAVVAHHARRQERPQGGTGAAAGYRPESLNVLFGEEPR
;
A
#
# COMPACT_ATOMS: atom_id res chain seq x y z
N MET A 1 -4.71 -0.71 9.23
CA MET A 1 -4.39 -1.18 7.87
C MET A 1 -3.16 -0.45 7.34
N SER A 2 -2.03 -0.70 7.93
CA SER A 2 -0.82 0.07 7.65
C SER A 2 0.25 -0.75 6.92
N THR A 3 0.28 -2.08 7.11
CA THR A 3 1.35 -2.93 6.57
C THR A 3 1.29 -3.21 5.06
N GLY A 4 0.15 -3.06 4.42
CA GLY A 4 -0.03 -3.47 3.02
C GLY A 4 0.13 -4.99 2.74
N ALA A 5 0.35 -5.82 3.76
CA ALA A 5 0.50 -7.26 3.60
C ALA A 5 -0.77 -7.94 3.05
N ARG A 6 -0.61 -9.11 2.43
CA ARG A 6 -1.76 -9.96 2.12
C ARG A 6 -2.37 -10.53 3.39
N ALA A 7 -3.70 -10.68 3.42
CA ALA A 7 -4.38 -11.19 4.60
C ALA A 7 -3.83 -12.57 5.04
N ALA A 8 -3.54 -13.47 4.10
CA ALA A 8 -2.97 -14.77 4.43
C ALA A 8 -1.55 -14.69 5.02
N GLU A 9 -0.76 -13.71 4.61
CA GLU A 9 0.59 -13.45 5.15
C GLU A 9 0.48 -13.01 6.61
N LEU A 10 -0.40 -12.03 6.91
CA LEU A 10 -0.63 -11.59 8.30
C LEU A 10 -1.26 -12.66 9.19
N LEU A 11 -2.20 -13.43 8.66
CA LEU A 11 -2.87 -14.50 9.42
C LEU A 11 -1.92 -15.66 9.75
N GLY A 12 -0.86 -15.84 8.99
CA GLY A 12 0.20 -16.81 9.25
C GLY A 12 1.24 -16.36 10.27
N ALA A 13 1.22 -15.09 10.70
CA ALA A 13 2.20 -14.56 11.64
C ALA A 13 2.06 -15.21 13.03
N ARG A 14 3.20 -15.42 13.69
CA ARG A 14 3.35 -15.91 15.06
C ARG A 14 3.53 -14.75 16.03
N ARG A 15 3.49 -15.03 17.32
CA ARG A 15 3.68 -13.97 18.34
C ARG A 15 5.07 -13.35 18.29
N ALA A 16 6.11 -14.16 18.03
CA ALA A 16 7.48 -13.67 17.88
C ALA A 16 7.68 -12.78 16.63
N ASP A 17 6.80 -12.87 15.63
CA ASP A 17 6.89 -12.09 14.41
C ASP A 17 6.47 -10.61 14.60
N ALA A 18 5.85 -10.28 15.73
CA ALA A 18 5.44 -8.92 16.06
C ALA A 18 6.45 -8.26 16.99
N ASP A 19 7.13 -7.23 16.51
CA ASP A 19 8.07 -6.40 17.28
C ASP A 19 7.47 -4.99 17.51
N PRO A 20 6.87 -4.76 18.69
CA PRO A 20 6.32 -3.45 19.03
C PRO A 20 7.39 -2.37 19.20
N GLY A 21 8.62 -2.74 19.57
CA GLY A 21 9.72 -1.80 19.78
C GLY A 21 10.18 -1.16 18.49
N GLN A 22 10.24 -1.95 17.41
CA GLN A 22 10.59 -1.48 16.07
C GLN A 22 9.37 -1.18 15.20
N GLN A 23 8.16 -1.43 15.68
CA GLN A 23 6.91 -1.29 14.94
C GLN A 23 6.87 -2.15 13.67
N LEU A 24 7.39 -3.37 13.75
CA LEU A 24 7.47 -4.31 12.64
C LEU A 24 6.62 -5.55 12.87
N ILE A 25 6.03 -6.07 11.81
CA ILE A 25 5.44 -7.41 11.76
C ILE A 25 6.13 -8.17 10.64
N THR A 26 6.85 -9.23 10.97
CA THR A 26 7.49 -10.11 10.00
C THR A 26 6.46 -11.06 9.41
N VAL A 27 6.46 -11.19 8.10
CA VAL A 27 5.55 -12.10 7.38
C VAL A 27 6.32 -12.98 6.42
N ILE A 28 5.78 -14.18 6.15
CA ILE A 28 6.27 -15.05 5.07
C ILE A 28 5.55 -14.66 3.79
N ARG A 29 6.30 -14.22 2.78
CA ARG A 29 5.74 -13.77 1.51
C ARG A 29 5.18 -14.92 0.69
N LYS A 30 3.94 -14.77 0.21
CA LYS A 30 3.34 -15.72 -0.73
C LYS A 30 4.10 -15.68 -2.05
N GLY A 31 4.62 -16.81 -2.47
CA GLY A 31 5.40 -16.98 -3.71
C GLY A 31 6.88 -17.20 -3.44
N THR A 32 7.57 -16.24 -2.88
CA THR A 32 9.01 -16.34 -2.60
C THR A 32 9.35 -17.11 -1.32
N GLN A 33 8.38 -17.27 -0.42
CA GLN A 33 8.57 -17.83 0.93
C GLN A 33 9.60 -17.07 1.78
N ALA A 34 10.00 -15.88 1.34
CA ALA A 34 10.95 -15.06 2.07
C ALA A 34 10.29 -14.42 3.31
N LEU A 35 11.05 -14.34 4.40
CA LEU A 35 10.69 -13.53 5.56
C LEU A 35 10.88 -12.05 5.20
N GLN A 36 9.87 -11.25 5.48
CA GLN A 36 9.93 -9.81 5.26
C GLN A 36 9.34 -9.05 6.44
N PRO A 37 10.11 -8.20 7.13
CA PRO A 37 9.59 -7.30 8.13
C PRO A 37 8.81 -6.17 7.43
N LEU A 38 7.61 -5.89 7.91
CA LEU A 38 6.73 -4.85 7.40
C LEU A 38 6.41 -3.85 8.50
N PRO A 39 6.59 -2.56 8.25
CA PRO A 39 6.22 -1.54 9.21
C PRO A 39 4.70 -1.48 9.40
N ALA A 40 4.28 -1.30 10.63
CA ALA A 40 2.89 -1.05 10.98
C ALA A 40 2.78 0.25 11.79
N SER A 41 1.62 0.91 11.70
CA SER A 41 1.41 2.15 12.45
C SER A 41 1.42 1.91 13.96
N PRO A 42 1.80 2.91 14.78
CA PRO A 42 1.73 2.82 16.24
C PRO A 42 0.36 2.35 16.73
N ASP A 43 -0.72 2.86 16.15
CA ASP A 43 -2.09 2.46 16.50
C ASP A 43 -2.34 0.96 16.30
N ALA A 44 -1.76 0.36 15.27
CA ALA A 44 -1.89 -1.08 15.03
C ALA A 44 -1.32 -1.88 16.20
N PHE A 45 -0.22 -1.44 16.78
CA PHE A 45 0.39 -2.09 17.95
C PHE A 45 -0.39 -1.84 19.24
N VAL A 46 -1.02 -0.68 19.41
CA VAL A 46 -1.94 -0.42 20.52
C VAL A 46 -3.10 -1.43 20.49
N TRP A 47 -3.75 -1.57 19.33
CA TRP A 47 -4.84 -2.53 19.15
C TRP A 47 -4.39 -3.98 19.30
N LEU A 48 -3.20 -4.32 18.78
CA LEU A 48 -2.62 -5.64 18.95
C LEU A 48 -2.39 -5.95 20.43
N ARG A 49 -1.86 -5.01 21.20
CA ARG A 49 -1.61 -5.19 22.63
C ARG A 49 -2.91 -5.37 23.40
N LEU A 50 -3.95 -4.59 23.11
CA LEU A 50 -5.28 -4.75 23.71
C LEU A 50 -5.87 -6.14 23.41
N TYR A 51 -5.78 -6.57 22.16
CA TYR A 51 -6.20 -7.90 21.75
C TYR A 51 -5.42 -9.00 22.48
N GLN A 52 -4.10 -8.90 22.55
CA GLN A 52 -3.25 -9.86 23.24
C GLN A 52 -3.59 -9.93 24.75
N ALA A 53 -3.84 -8.80 25.39
CA ALA A 53 -4.24 -8.74 26.79
C ALA A 53 -5.57 -9.47 27.03
N GLN A 54 -6.55 -9.30 26.15
CA GLN A 54 -7.83 -10.02 26.24
C GLN A 54 -7.67 -11.54 26.03
N MET A 55 -6.76 -11.95 25.17
CA MET A 55 -6.57 -13.35 24.81
C MET A 55 -5.59 -14.10 25.72
N GLN A 56 -4.80 -13.41 26.53
CA GLN A 56 -3.67 -13.95 27.30
C GLN A 56 -4.07 -15.14 28.20
N ALA A 57 -5.24 -15.08 28.83
CA ALA A 57 -5.73 -16.16 29.71
C ALA A 57 -6.54 -17.25 28.97
N LEU A 58 -6.77 -17.08 27.68
CA LEU A 58 -7.70 -17.91 26.90
C LEU A 58 -7.00 -18.82 25.90
N VAL A 59 -5.80 -18.42 25.43
CA VAL A 59 -5.06 -19.13 24.38
C VAL A 59 -3.58 -19.22 24.72
N PRO A 60 -2.84 -20.19 24.14
CA PRO A 60 -1.39 -20.26 24.28
C PRO A 60 -0.71 -18.94 23.88
N GLY A 61 0.35 -18.57 24.56
CA GLY A 61 1.02 -17.29 24.42
C GLY A 61 2.53 -17.38 24.21
N GLY A 62 3.04 -18.53 23.82
CA GLY A 62 4.45 -18.72 23.49
C GLY A 62 4.87 -17.99 22.20
N PRO A 63 6.17 -17.84 21.95
CA PRO A 63 6.70 -17.12 20.79
C PRO A 63 6.26 -17.76 19.47
N ASP A 64 6.14 -19.07 19.42
CA ASP A 64 5.80 -19.84 18.22
C ASP A 64 4.28 -20.02 18.01
N ASP A 65 3.48 -19.59 18.99
CA ASP A 65 2.03 -19.68 18.89
C ASP A 65 1.49 -18.68 17.85
N PRO A 66 0.35 -19.00 17.21
CA PRO A 66 -0.31 -18.09 16.30
C PRO A 66 -0.57 -16.72 16.92
N LEU A 67 -0.29 -15.66 16.17
CA LEU A 67 -0.58 -14.30 16.62
C LEU A 67 -2.09 -14.05 16.74
N TRP A 68 -2.88 -14.67 15.86
CA TRP A 68 -4.30 -14.41 15.72
C TRP A 68 -5.16 -15.65 16.04
N TRP A 69 -6.12 -15.47 16.94
CA TRP A 69 -7.06 -16.50 17.38
C TRP A 69 -8.50 -16.07 17.15
N THR A 70 -9.40 -17.03 17.03
CA THR A 70 -10.85 -16.75 17.02
C THR A 70 -11.29 -16.20 18.39
N LEU A 71 -12.23 -15.26 18.38
CA LEU A 71 -12.76 -14.64 19.61
C LEU A 71 -13.88 -15.46 20.29
N ARG A 72 -14.26 -16.59 19.70
CA ARG A 72 -15.32 -17.47 20.22
C ARG A 72 -14.80 -18.90 20.40
N ARG A 73 -15.30 -19.58 21.40
CA ARG A 73 -14.99 -21.00 21.62
C ARG A 73 -15.57 -21.90 20.52
N PRO A 74 -14.89 -22.99 20.15
CA PRO A 74 -13.53 -23.32 20.57
C PRO A 74 -12.50 -22.37 19.97
N PHE A 75 -11.53 -21.88 20.79
CA PHE A 75 -10.47 -21.02 20.32
C PHE A 75 -9.57 -21.79 19.36
N ARG A 76 -9.36 -21.23 18.17
CA ARG A 76 -8.54 -21.81 17.11
C ARG A 76 -7.71 -20.70 16.43
N PRO A 77 -6.58 -21.02 15.82
CA PRO A 77 -5.89 -20.08 14.95
C PRO A 77 -6.85 -19.45 13.94
N LEU A 78 -6.80 -18.14 13.76
CA LEU A 78 -7.75 -17.40 12.91
C LEU A 78 -7.50 -17.74 11.43
N SER A 79 -8.38 -18.53 10.85
CA SER A 79 -8.29 -18.87 9.42
C SER A 79 -8.71 -17.71 8.52
N TYR A 80 -8.30 -17.78 7.25
CA TYR A 80 -8.72 -16.80 6.22
C TYR A 80 -10.25 -16.71 6.10
N HIS A 81 -10.93 -17.84 6.13
CA HIS A 81 -12.41 -17.90 6.06
C HIS A 81 -13.07 -17.22 7.26
N ALA A 82 -12.53 -17.47 8.48
CA ALA A 82 -13.05 -16.84 9.69
C ALA A 82 -12.82 -15.31 9.68
N ALA A 83 -11.63 -14.86 9.28
CA ALA A 83 -11.32 -13.44 9.14
C ALA A 83 -12.22 -12.77 8.08
N ARG A 84 -12.42 -13.42 6.93
CA ARG A 84 -13.35 -12.94 5.90
C ARG A 84 -14.79 -12.81 6.42
N ALA A 85 -15.28 -13.84 7.11
CA ALA A 85 -16.64 -13.82 7.69
C ALA A 85 -16.78 -12.73 8.75
N MET A 86 -15.75 -12.49 9.56
CA MET A 86 -15.71 -11.40 10.55
C MET A 86 -15.83 -10.04 9.86
N LEU A 87 -15.08 -9.81 8.80
CA LEU A 87 -15.09 -8.54 8.06
C LEU A 87 -16.43 -8.30 7.35
N ILE A 88 -17.04 -9.35 6.78
CA ILE A 88 -18.37 -9.25 6.16
C ILE A 88 -19.43 -8.84 7.20
N ARG A 89 -19.40 -9.46 8.40
CA ARG A 89 -20.33 -9.08 9.47
C ARG A 89 -20.13 -7.64 9.96
N ALA A 90 -18.87 -7.22 10.12
CA ALA A 90 -18.55 -5.86 10.49
C ALA A 90 -19.02 -4.86 9.41
N GLY A 91 -18.80 -5.19 8.14
CA GLY A 91 -19.29 -4.39 7.02
C GLY A 91 -20.80 -4.25 7.01
N ALA A 92 -21.53 -5.35 7.19
CA ALA A 92 -22.99 -5.33 7.25
C ALA A 92 -23.53 -4.46 8.41
N ALA A 93 -22.87 -4.51 9.57
CA ALA A 93 -23.25 -3.70 10.74
C ALA A 93 -23.00 -2.19 10.53
N LEU A 94 -22.06 -1.83 9.66
CA LEU A 94 -21.65 -0.44 9.37
C LEU A 94 -22.13 0.05 7.99
N GLY A 95 -23.04 -0.68 7.33
CA GLY A 95 -23.58 -0.31 6.02
C GLY A 95 -22.63 -0.44 4.85
N GLY A 96 -21.53 -1.20 5.01
CA GLY A 96 -20.49 -1.37 3.99
C GLY A 96 -20.32 -2.83 3.54
N ARG A 97 -19.68 -3.02 2.38
CA ARG A 97 -19.32 -4.33 1.83
C ARG A 97 -17.80 -4.41 1.66
N TRP A 98 -17.10 -4.77 2.73
CA TRP A 98 -15.64 -4.81 2.71
C TRP A 98 -15.12 -6.23 2.55
N ARG A 99 -14.03 -6.35 1.78
CA ARG A 99 -13.26 -7.58 1.58
C ARG A 99 -11.88 -7.45 2.22
N LEU A 100 -11.28 -8.56 2.60
CA LEU A 100 -9.90 -8.54 3.14
C LEU A 100 -8.90 -7.91 2.16
N HIS A 101 -9.14 -8.05 0.86
CA HIS A 101 -8.27 -7.47 -0.15
C HIS A 101 -8.38 -5.94 -0.23
N ASP A 102 -9.57 -5.39 0.05
CA ASP A 102 -9.79 -3.95 0.05
C ASP A 102 -8.95 -3.24 1.11
N LEU A 103 -8.63 -3.94 2.20
CA LEU A 103 -7.74 -3.43 3.24
C LEU A 103 -6.32 -3.20 2.71
N ARG A 104 -5.82 -4.13 1.91
CA ARG A 104 -4.52 -4.01 1.26
C ARG A 104 -4.55 -2.95 0.16
N HIS A 105 -5.61 -2.90 -0.65
CA HIS A 105 -5.79 -1.86 -1.67
C HIS A 105 -5.78 -0.47 -1.06
N THR A 106 -6.49 -0.28 0.06
CA THR A 106 -6.49 1.00 0.77
C THR A 106 -5.10 1.39 1.26
N ALA A 107 -4.33 0.45 1.82
CA ALA A 107 -2.95 0.71 2.24
C ALA A 107 -2.07 1.07 1.02
N ALA A 108 -2.15 0.27 -0.05
CA ALA A 108 -1.40 0.50 -1.28
C ALA A 108 -1.72 1.88 -1.90
N TYR A 109 -3.00 2.22 -1.98
CA TYR A 109 -3.45 3.50 -2.51
C TYR A 109 -2.90 4.68 -1.70
N ARG A 110 -2.97 4.61 -0.36
CA ARG A 110 -2.45 5.66 0.53
C ARG A 110 -0.94 5.84 0.37
N MET A 111 -0.18 4.72 0.35
CA MET A 111 1.27 4.75 0.17
C MET A 111 1.65 5.30 -1.21
N ALA A 112 0.97 4.87 -2.26
CA ALA A 112 1.27 5.29 -3.63
C ALA A 112 0.96 6.78 -3.91
N ARG A 113 0.10 7.39 -3.11
CA ARG A 113 -0.24 8.82 -3.19
C ARG A 113 0.57 9.70 -2.22
N ASP A 114 1.39 9.12 -1.40
CA ASP A 114 2.28 9.87 -0.54
C ASP A 114 3.50 10.35 -1.35
N PRO A 115 3.67 11.68 -1.58
CA PRO A 115 4.77 12.20 -2.36
C PRO A 115 6.13 11.96 -1.71
N ALA A 116 6.18 11.67 -0.42
CA ALA A 116 7.40 11.34 0.32
C ALA A 116 7.78 9.86 0.22
N MET A 117 6.91 9.02 -0.38
CA MET A 117 7.14 7.57 -0.48
C MET A 117 7.43 7.16 -1.93
N PRO A 118 8.68 6.81 -2.27
CA PRO A 118 9.04 6.34 -3.61
C PRO A 118 8.23 5.11 -4.03
N LEU A 119 7.85 5.03 -5.30
CA LEU A 119 7.06 3.91 -5.82
C LEU A 119 7.76 2.56 -5.66
N ALA A 120 9.09 2.53 -5.69
CA ALA A 120 9.90 1.34 -5.43
C ALA A 120 9.70 0.82 -4.00
N ASP A 121 9.58 1.72 -3.01
CA ASP A 121 9.35 1.36 -1.62
C ASP A 121 7.93 0.80 -1.44
N VAL A 122 6.95 1.40 -2.11
CA VAL A 122 5.58 0.86 -2.15
C VAL A 122 5.56 -0.54 -2.76
N GLN A 123 6.29 -0.75 -3.85
CA GLN A 123 6.44 -2.07 -4.48
C GLN A 123 7.04 -3.08 -3.51
N TRP A 124 8.10 -2.71 -2.81
CA TRP A 124 8.77 -3.55 -1.83
C TRP A 124 7.83 -3.94 -0.67
N VAL A 125 7.15 -2.96 -0.07
CA VAL A 125 6.17 -3.18 1.02
C VAL A 125 5.06 -4.10 0.57
N LEU A 126 4.54 -3.93 -0.65
CA LEU A 126 3.49 -4.77 -1.19
C LEU A 126 3.98 -6.16 -1.64
N GLY A 127 5.30 -6.34 -1.86
CA GLY A 127 5.85 -7.57 -2.40
C GLY A 127 5.31 -7.88 -3.81
N HIS A 128 5.30 -6.87 -4.67
CA HIS A 128 5.00 -7.02 -6.09
C HIS A 128 6.27 -7.36 -6.86
N ALA A 129 6.27 -8.48 -7.57
CA ALA A 129 7.40 -8.88 -8.40
C ALA A 129 7.62 -7.93 -9.60
N HIS A 130 6.54 -7.28 -10.06
CA HIS A 130 6.56 -6.36 -11.21
C HIS A 130 6.01 -4.98 -10.83
N LEU A 131 6.68 -3.94 -11.31
CA LEU A 131 6.32 -2.54 -11.07
C LEU A 131 4.92 -2.21 -11.63
N SER A 132 4.55 -2.81 -12.77
CA SER A 132 3.24 -2.62 -13.40
C SER A 132 2.05 -2.87 -12.44
N THR A 133 2.19 -3.81 -11.52
CA THR A 133 1.14 -4.09 -10.53
C THR A 133 1.00 -2.96 -9.51
N THR A 134 2.09 -2.26 -9.20
CA THR A 134 2.07 -1.10 -8.28
C THR A 134 1.58 0.15 -8.99
N GLN A 135 1.84 0.29 -10.27
CA GLN A 135 1.37 1.43 -11.10
C GLN A 135 -0.16 1.55 -11.14
N LEU A 136 -0.90 0.46 -10.98
CA LEU A 136 -2.36 0.49 -10.87
C LEU A 136 -2.88 1.39 -9.74
N TYR A 137 -2.07 1.63 -8.71
CA TYR A 137 -2.42 2.48 -7.57
C TYR A 137 -2.00 3.94 -7.75
N THR A 138 -1.19 4.23 -8.79
CA THR A 138 -0.68 5.58 -9.07
C THR A 138 -1.51 6.31 -10.13
N THR A 139 -2.47 5.64 -10.76
CA THR A 139 -3.39 6.28 -11.70
C THR A 139 -4.19 7.33 -10.94
N ALA A 140 -3.89 8.58 -11.19
CA ALA A 140 -4.63 9.69 -10.61
C ALA A 140 -6.04 9.75 -11.25
N PRO A 141 -7.08 10.17 -10.51
CA PRO A 141 -8.34 10.54 -11.12
C PRO A 141 -8.13 11.56 -12.24
N GLU A 142 -8.94 11.48 -13.29
CA GLU A 142 -8.81 12.37 -14.45
C GLU A 142 -8.81 13.85 -14.05
N GLU A 143 -9.64 14.21 -13.07
CA GLU A 143 -9.73 15.56 -12.50
C GLU A 143 -8.41 16.03 -11.90
N ASP A 144 -7.70 15.17 -11.15
CA ASP A 144 -6.40 15.47 -10.56
C ASP A 144 -5.34 15.67 -11.65
N VAL A 145 -5.39 14.86 -12.72
CA VAL A 145 -4.48 14.98 -13.86
C VAL A 145 -4.70 16.30 -14.57
N ILE A 146 -5.96 16.64 -14.85
CA ILE A 146 -6.33 17.91 -15.49
C ILE A 146 -5.85 19.09 -14.64
N ALA A 147 -6.14 19.09 -13.34
CA ALA A 147 -5.71 20.15 -12.42
C ALA A 147 -4.18 20.28 -12.38
N ALA A 148 -3.45 19.18 -12.34
CA ALA A 148 -1.98 19.17 -12.34
C ALA A 148 -1.40 19.74 -13.64
N VAL A 149 -2.01 19.40 -14.79
CA VAL A 149 -1.59 19.93 -16.11
C VAL A 149 -1.88 21.41 -16.22
N VAL A 150 -3.05 21.88 -15.79
CA VAL A 150 -3.41 23.31 -15.75
C VAL A 150 -2.42 24.09 -14.88
N ALA A 151 -2.14 23.59 -13.68
CA ALA A 151 -1.15 24.20 -12.78
C ALA A 151 0.27 24.22 -13.39
N HIS A 152 0.65 23.16 -14.13
CA HIS A 152 1.92 23.13 -14.87
C HIS A 152 2.00 24.24 -15.93
N HIS A 153 0.95 24.41 -16.72
CA HIS A 153 0.91 25.46 -17.73
C HIS A 153 0.95 26.86 -17.12
N ALA A 154 0.22 27.08 -16.00
CA ALA A 154 0.26 28.36 -15.29
C ALA A 154 1.68 28.72 -14.82
N ARG A 155 2.37 27.79 -14.16
CA ARG A 155 3.77 27.97 -13.72
C ARG A 155 4.74 28.23 -14.87
N ARG A 156 4.46 27.69 -16.06
CA ARG A 156 5.30 27.91 -17.24
C ARG A 156 5.08 29.32 -17.85
N GLN A 157 3.86 29.88 -17.75
CA GLN A 157 3.55 31.24 -18.17
C GLN A 157 4.13 32.30 -17.24
N GLU A 158 4.21 32.00 -15.93
CA GLU A 158 4.78 32.89 -14.91
C GLU A 158 6.30 32.97 -14.94
N ARG A 159 6.97 32.04 -15.63
CA ARG A 159 8.43 32.08 -15.81
C ARG A 159 8.76 33.22 -16.78
N PRO A 160 9.46 34.30 -16.36
CA PRO A 160 9.83 35.39 -17.24
C PRO A 160 10.58 34.82 -18.45
N GLN A 161 10.12 35.15 -19.65
CA GLN A 161 10.88 34.89 -20.88
C GLN A 161 12.09 35.82 -20.90
N GLY A 162 13.02 35.62 -19.99
CA GLY A 162 14.30 36.31 -19.97
C GLY A 162 15.28 35.56 -20.85
N GLY A 163 15.47 36.07 -22.04
CA GLY A 163 16.53 35.62 -22.93
C GLY A 163 16.02 35.11 -24.28
N THR A 164 16.23 35.88 -25.30
CA THR A 164 16.25 35.50 -26.73
C THR A 164 17.38 34.49 -26.98
N GLY A 165 17.26 33.30 -26.41
CA GLY A 165 18.08 32.15 -26.75
C GLY A 165 17.14 31.10 -27.31
N ALA A 166 17.40 30.62 -28.52
CA ALA A 166 16.68 29.49 -29.11
C ALA A 166 16.48 28.40 -28.07
N ALA A 167 15.25 27.90 -27.93
CA ALA A 167 14.88 26.90 -26.96
C ALA A 167 15.89 25.75 -26.98
N ALA A 168 16.76 25.73 -25.96
CA ALA A 168 17.76 24.68 -25.81
C ALA A 168 17.04 23.35 -25.63
N GLY A 169 17.05 22.50 -26.65
CA GLY A 169 16.56 21.15 -26.53
C GLY A 169 15.86 20.53 -27.74
N TYR A 170 15.39 21.31 -28.70
CA TYR A 170 14.79 20.75 -29.91
C TYR A 170 15.68 21.00 -31.14
N ARG A 171 16.15 19.91 -31.76
CA ARG A 171 16.80 20.02 -33.06
C ARG A 171 15.76 20.45 -34.10
N PRO A 172 16.02 21.41 -34.97
CA PRO A 172 15.08 21.84 -36.01
C PRO A 172 14.54 20.68 -36.85
N GLU A 173 15.37 19.68 -37.09
CA GLU A 173 15.04 18.46 -37.83
C GLU A 173 13.91 17.66 -37.12
N SER A 174 13.88 17.65 -35.76
CA SER A 174 12.83 16.95 -34.99
C SER A 174 11.48 17.67 -35.05
N LEU A 175 11.47 18.98 -35.21
CA LEU A 175 10.29 19.80 -35.39
C LEU A 175 9.66 19.59 -36.77
N ASN A 176 10.49 19.47 -37.82
CA ASN A 176 10.05 19.20 -39.19
C ASN A 176 9.35 17.81 -39.29
N VAL A 177 9.85 16.82 -38.56
CA VAL A 177 9.23 15.49 -38.51
C VAL A 177 7.86 15.53 -37.78
N LEU A 178 7.73 16.36 -36.75
CA LEU A 178 6.51 16.49 -35.98
C LEU A 178 5.39 17.30 -36.65
N PHE A 179 5.78 18.32 -37.44
CA PHE A 179 4.84 19.26 -38.04
C PHE A 179 4.68 19.10 -39.58
N GLY A 180 5.37 18.12 -40.18
CA GLY A 180 5.13 17.71 -41.56
C GLY A 180 5.55 18.75 -42.61
N GLU A 181 6.48 19.64 -42.30
CA GLU A 181 7.08 20.53 -43.32
C GLU A 181 8.17 19.76 -44.08
N GLU A 182 7.87 19.35 -45.31
CA GLU A 182 8.86 18.84 -46.23
C GLU A 182 9.80 20.01 -46.66
N PRO A 183 11.14 19.79 -46.71
CA PRO A 183 12.06 20.78 -47.23
C PRO A 183 11.79 20.96 -48.74
N ARG A 184 11.57 22.20 -49.15
CA ARG A 184 11.58 22.59 -50.53
C ARG A 184 13.01 22.59 -51.12
#